data_4d83135e455508164f583f90b902f68e
#
_entry.id   4d83135e455508164f583f90b902f68e
#
_cell.length_a   1.000
_cell.length_b   1.000
_cell.length_c   1.000
_cell.angle_alpha   90.00
_cell.angle_beta   90.00
_cell.angle_gamma   90.00
#
_symmetry.space_group_name_H-M   'P 1'
#
loop_
_entity.id
_entity.type
_entity.pdbx_description
1 polymer ?
#
loop_
_entity_poly.entity_id
_entity_poly.type
_entity_poly.pdbx_seq_one_letter_code
_entity_poly.pdbx_strand_id
1 'polypeptide(L)'
;MHRSLGKLRGHKREALLEATGTELKKIRARVENGAISGRDKIGVRVGKVVNKYKVGKHFALTIEEARFEFHRFEQQIAAEAALDGIYVIRTSVPKKEMDSAEAVRSYKALAQVDWAFRSMKTIDLHIRPIHHHLADRVRAHIFLCVLACYVEWHMREAWRELLFADEDLKRKTHRDPVAAGERSAAALEKVARRTLTDGSPVHSVRTLLHELSTIVRNTCEAHAGQTGSSTFQMTTVPNPAQQRALHLPQSIRV
;
A
#
# COMPACT_ATOMS: atom_id res chain seq x y z
N MET A 1 2.38 -9.87 -14.75
CA MET A 1 2.52 -8.47 -15.20
C MET A 1 1.63 -7.57 -14.36
N HIS A 2 2.16 -6.53 -13.71
CA HIS A 2 1.38 -5.65 -12.83
C HIS A 2 0.76 -4.53 -13.66
N ARG A 3 -0.48 -4.71 -14.14
CA ARG A 3 -1.15 -3.79 -15.08
C ARG A 3 -1.19 -2.32 -14.63
N SER A 4 -1.42 -2.05 -13.35
CA SER A 4 -1.44 -0.67 -12.83
C SER A 4 -0.05 -0.03 -12.83
N LEU A 5 0.99 -0.79 -12.48
CA LEU A 5 2.37 -0.33 -12.50
C LEU A 5 2.86 -0.07 -13.94
N GLY A 6 2.48 -0.94 -14.89
CA GLY A 6 2.77 -0.74 -16.31
C GLY A 6 2.15 0.54 -16.85
N LYS A 7 0.86 0.78 -16.56
CA LYS A 7 0.17 2.02 -16.95
C LYS A 7 0.83 3.27 -16.34
N LEU A 8 1.21 3.21 -15.06
CA LEU A 8 1.87 4.33 -14.37
C LEU A 8 3.24 4.64 -14.98
N ARG A 9 4.05 3.61 -15.28
CA ARG A 9 5.36 3.78 -15.93
C ARG A 9 5.21 4.36 -17.33
N GLY A 10 4.29 3.83 -18.14
CA GLY A 10 3.99 4.35 -19.48
C GLY A 10 3.56 5.81 -19.45
N HIS A 11 2.65 6.17 -18.58
CA HIS A 11 2.20 7.57 -18.42
C HIS A 11 3.36 8.50 -18.01
N LYS A 12 4.15 8.09 -17.01
CA LYS A 12 5.30 8.88 -16.56
C LYS A 12 6.36 9.04 -17.66
N ARG A 13 6.65 7.98 -18.42
CA ARG A 13 7.57 8.03 -19.55
C ARG A 13 7.09 9.02 -20.59
N GLU A 14 5.82 8.93 -21.02
CA GLU A 14 5.27 9.83 -22.02
C GLU A 14 5.30 11.30 -21.57
N ALA A 15 4.92 11.58 -20.33
CA ALA A 15 5.00 12.93 -19.77
C ALA A 15 6.43 13.51 -19.79
N LEU A 16 7.45 12.67 -19.47
CA LEU A 16 8.84 13.09 -19.53
C LEU A 16 9.34 13.29 -20.96
N LEU A 17 8.93 12.44 -21.91
CA LEU A 17 9.25 12.58 -23.33
C LEU A 17 8.64 13.87 -23.91
N GLU A 18 7.40 14.15 -23.57
CA GLU A 18 6.70 15.36 -24.03
C GLU A 18 7.32 16.64 -23.46
N ALA A 19 7.62 16.66 -22.16
CA ALA A 19 8.31 17.79 -21.52
C ALA A 19 9.69 18.02 -22.13
N THR A 20 10.46 16.96 -22.38
CA THR A 20 11.78 17.05 -23.03
C THR A 20 11.64 17.59 -24.45
N GLY A 21 10.73 17.03 -25.25
CA GLY A 21 10.47 17.48 -26.62
C GLY A 21 10.08 18.94 -26.69
N THR A 22 9.28 19.42 -25.76
CA THR A 22 8.89 20.84 -25.67
C THR A 22 10.09 21.75 -25.43
N GLU A 23 10.99 21.40 -24.50
CA GLU A 23 12.20 22.19 -24.25
C GLU A 23 13.20 22.11 -25.43
N LEU A 24 13.34 20.96 -26.06
CA LEU A 24 14.18 20.81 -27.25
C LEU A 24 13.65 21.62 -28.44
N LYS A 25 12.32 21.72 -28.64
CA LYS A 25 11.70 22.61 -29.65
C LYS A 25 12.07 24.08 -29.41
N LYS A 26 12.10 24.54 -28.16
CA LYS A 26 12.52 25.91 -27.83
C LYS A 26 13.98 26.16 -28.20
N ILE A 27 14.86 25.17 -27.96
CA ILE A 27 16.27 25.29 -28.36
C ILE A 27 16.38 25.33 -29.89
N ARG A 28 15.67 24.47 -30.61
CA ARG A 28 15.66 24.43 -32.07
C ARG A 28 15.22 25.78 -32.66
N ALA A 29 14.12 26.33 -32.19
CA ALA A 29 13.65 27.64 -32.65
C ALA A 29 14.68 28.77 -32.43
N ARG A 30 15.45 28.74 -31.32
CA ARG A 30 16.51 29.71 -31.04
C ARG A 30 17.74 29.52 -31.93
N VAL A 31 18.04 28.31 -32.37
CA VAL A 31 19.09 28.04 -33.34
C VAL A 31 18.66 28.53 -34.73
N GLU A 32 17.42 28.20 -35.14
CA GLU A 32 16.84 28.66 -36.42
C GLU A 32 16.79 30.17 -36.54
N ASN A 33 16.50 30.89 -35.45
CA ASN A 33 16.47 32.34 -35.40
C ASN A 33 17.86 33.03 -35.24
N GLY A 34 18.94 32.22 -35.25
CA GLY A 34 20.30 32.75 -35.06
C GLY A 34 20.66 33.23 -33.64
N ALA A 35 19.72 33.09 -32.66
CA ALA A 35 19.96 33.50 -31.27
C ALA A 35 20.97 32.60 -30.55
N ILE A 36 21.20 31.41 -31.06
CA ILE A 36 22.21 30.43 -30.58
C ILE A 36 22.93 29.87 -31.81
N SER A 37 24.25 30.01 -31.84
CA SER A 37 25.12 29.43 -32.88
C SER A 37 26.34 28.81 -32.21
N GLY A 38 26.95 27.84 -32.89
CA GLY A 38 28.08 27.06 -32.39
C GLY A 38 27.68 25.74 -31.76
N ARG A 39 28.27 24.66 -32.28
CA ARG A 39 27.99 23.28 -31.85
C ARG A 39 28.09 23.09 -30.34
N ASP A 40 29.11 23.67 -29.72
CA ASP A 40 29.32 23.57 -28.28
C ASP A 40 28.23 24.23 -27.45
N LYS A 41 27.84 25.45 -27.85
CA LYS A 41 26.79 26.23 -27.15
C LYS A 41 25.43 25.53 -27.26
N ILE A 42 25.12 24.98 -28.41
CA ILE A 42 23.91 24.20 -28.65
C ILE A 42 23.96 22.90 -27.80
N GLY A 43 25.10 22.18 -27.84
CA GLY A 43 25.32 20.95 -27.10
C GLY A 43 25.17 21.12 -25.60
N VAL A 44 25.72 22.19 -25.01
CA VAL A 44 25.56 22.48 -23.57
C VAL A 44 24.09 22.68 -23.18
N ARG A 45 23.30 23.37 -24.00
CA ARG A 45 21.88 23.62 -23.74
C ARG A 45 21.04 22.36 -23.87
N VAL A 46 21.28 21.61 -24.94
CA VAL A 46 20.63 20.30 -25.15
C VAL A 46 20.96 19.34 -24.02
N GLY A 47 22.24 19.26 -23.63
CA GLY A 47 22.71 18.43 -22.53
C GLY A 47 22.02 18.77 -21.19
N LYS A 48 21.80 20.07 -20.90
CA LYS A 48 21.06 20.49 -19.70
C LYS A 48 19.62 19.96 -19.70
N VAL A 49 18.91 20.02 -20.83
CA VAL A 49 17.53 19.52 -20.95
C VAL A 49 17.49 18.01 -20.80
N VAL A 50 18.37 17.31 -21.53
CA VAL A 50 18.46 15.84 -21.49
C VAL A 50 18.78 15.33 -20.08
N ASN A 51 19.71 15.99 -19.38
CA ASN A 51 20.06 15.62 -18.00
C ASN A 51 18.95 15.94 -16.99
N LYS A 52 18.17 16.99 -17.22
CA LYS A 52 17.04 17.35 -16.35
C LYS A 52 15.98 16.27 -16.33
N TYR A 53 15.60 15.75 -17.48
CA TYR A 53 14.50 14.78 -17.59
C TYR A 53 14.97 13.32 -17.64
N LYS A 54 16.28 13.08 -17.87
CA LYS A 54 16.92 11.75 -17.90
C LYS A 54 16.33 10.77 -18.92
N VAL A 55 15.73 11.27 -19.98
CA VAL A 55 15.16 10.46 -21.08
C VAL A 55 15.91 10.64 -22.41
N GLY A 56 17.14 11.11 -22.36
CA GLY A 56 17.97 11.38 -23.55
C GLY A 56 18.17 10.17 -24.46
N LYS A 57 18.18 8.96 -23.90
CA LYS A 57 18.29 7.69 -24.68
C LYS A 57 17.14 7.51 -25.69
N HIS A 58 16.02 8.19 -25.52
CA HIS A 58 14.84 8.13 -26.38
C HIS A 58 14.78 9.20 -27.44
N PHE A 59 15.84 10.01 -27.57
CA PHE A 59 15.94 11.05 -28.58
C PHE A 59 17.20 10.86 -29.42
N ALA A 60 17.04 10.84 -30.74
CA ALA A 60 18.15 11.02 -31.66
C ALA A 60 18.38 12.52 -31.84
N LEU A 61 19.61 12.96 -31.64
CA LEU A 61 20.00 14.37 -31.61
C LEU A 61 21.08 14.60 -32.67
N THR A 62 20.85 15.56 -33.55
CA THR A 62 21.84 16.01 -34.54
C THR A 62 22.16 17.47 -34.25
N ILE A 63 23.44 17.75 -33.93
CA ILE A 63 23.91 19.08 -33.53
C ILE A 63 25.04 19.48 -34.47
N GLU A 64 24.83 20.57 -35.21
CA GLU A 64 25.78 21.20 -36.11
C GLU A 64 26.03 22.65 -35.70
N GLU A 65 26.90 23.40 -36.42
CA GLU A 65 27.24 24.77 -36.08
C GLU A 65 26.03 25.73 -36.07
N ALA A 66 25.10 25.55 -37.01
CA ALA A 66 23.91 26.41 -37.17
C ALA A 66 22.60 25.60 -37.30
N ARG A 67 22.63 24.33 -36.98
CA ARG A 67 21.48 23.42 -37.13
C ARG A 67 21.34 22.53 -35.93
N PHE A 68 20.13 22.35 -35.44
CA PHE A 68 19.78 21.43 -34.41
C PHE A 68 18.49 20.69 -34.77
N GLU A 69 18.58 19.38 -34.86
CA GLU A 69 17.44 18.50 -35.11
C GLU A 69 17.34 17.43 -34.04
N PHE A 70 16.14 17.01 -33.77
CA PHE A 70 15.86 15.91 -32.88
C PHE A 70 14.57 15.19 -33.28
N HIS A 71 14.55 13.89 -33.03
CA HIS A 71 13.34 13.08 -33.18
C HIS A 71 13.28 12.02 -32.07
N ARG A 72 12.08 11.51 -31.81
CA ARG A 72 11.88 10.41 -30.86
C ARG A 72 12.39 9.11 -31.47
N PHE A 73 13.03 8.30 -30.67
CA PHE A 73 13.52 7.00 -31.07
C PHE A 73 12.49 5.94 -30.71
N GLU A 74 11.43 5.86 -31.53
CA GLU A 74 10.21 5.08 -31.24
C GLU A 74 10.50 3.60 -30.97
N GLN A 75 11.47 3.00 -31.64
CA GLN A 75 11.87 1.60 -31.41
C GLN A 75 12.37 1.38 -29.98
N GLN A 76 13.20 2.28 -29.44
CA GLN A 76 13.70 2.15 -28.08
C GLN A 76 12.62 2.43 -27.06
N ILE A 77 11.71 3.37 -27.33
CA ILE A 77 10.55 3.64 -26.49
C ILE A 77 9.66 2.41 -26.42
N ALA A 78 9.38 1.76 -27.56
CA ALA A 78 8.58 0.54 -27.63
C ALA A 78 9.26 -0.64 -26.91
N ALA A 79 10.56 -0.82 -27.10
CA ALA A 79 11.33 -1.86 -26.40
C ALA A 79 11.29 -1.70 -24.87
N GLU A 80 11.43 -0.47 -24.39
CA GLU A 80 11.32 -0.20 -22.95
C GLU A 80 9.87 -0.37 -22.46
N ALA A 81 8.87 0.05 -23.25
CA ALA A 81 7.46 -0.13 -22.92
C ALA A 81 7.05 -1.60 -22.80
N ALA A 82 7.66 -2.49 -23.58
CA ALA A 82 7.44 -3.94 -23.48
C ALA A 82 7.83 -4.52 -22.11
N LEU A 83 8.74 -3.85 -21.38
CA LEU A 83 9.18 -4.26 -20.05
C LEU A 83 8.35 -3.62 -18.92
N ASP A 84 7.38 -2.76 -19.25
CA ASP A 84 6.56 -2.10 -18.25
C ASP A 84 5.72 -3.10 -17.45
N GLY A 85 5.78 -2.98 -16.12
CA GLY A 85 5.07 -3.90 -15.22
C GLY A 85 5.76 -5.25 -15.04
N ILE A 86 6.92 -5.46 -15.62
CA ILE A 86 7.79 -6.62 -15.37
C ILE A 86 8.83 -6.24 -14.32
N TYR A 87 9.08 -7.13 -13.38
CA TYR A 87 10.19 -7.03 -12.43
C TYR A 87 10.80 -8.41 -12.19
N VAL A 88 12.06 -8.44 -11.87
CA VAL A 88 12.83 -9.67 -11.65
C VAL A 88 13.01 -9.88 -10.17
N ILE A 89 12.67 -11.07 -9.68
CA ILE A 89 12.96 -11.51 -8.32
C ILE A 89 14.20 -12.43 -8.43
N ARG A 90 15.22 -12.12 -7.63
CA ARG A 90 16.42 -12.94 -7.52
C ARG A 90 16.55 -13.47 -6.10
N THR A 91 16.84 -14.77 -5.98
CA THR A 91 17.10 -15.44 -4.71
C THR A 91 18.43 -16.22 -4.79
N SER A 92 19.09 -16.37 -3.66
CA SER A 92 20.26 -17.26 -3.49
C SER A 92 19.86 -18.67 -3.07
N VAL A 93 18.58 -18.90 -2.76
CA VAL A 93 18.07 -20.23 -2.37
C VAL A 93 18.09 -21.14 -3.59
N PRO A 94 18.66 -22.36 -3.48
CA PRO A 94 18.72 -23.32 -4.57
C PRO A 94 17.32 -23.72 -5.06
N LYS A 95 17.17 -23.96 -6.37
CA LYS A 95 15.89 -24.33 -6.99
C LYS A 95 15.25 -25.59 -6.38
N LYS A 96 16.05 -26.51 -5.86
CA LYS A 96 15.57 -27.73 -5.18
C LYS A 96 14.85 -27.45 -3.84
N GLU A 97 15.15 -26.30 -3.21
CA GLU A 97 14.58 -25.88 -1.93
C GLU A 97 13.44 -24.88 -2.11
N MET A 98 13.47 -24.08 -3.19
CA MET A 98 12.45 -23.07 -3.50
C MET A 98 12.26 -22.97 -5.00
N ASP A 99 11.09 -23.29 -5.50
CA ASP A 99 10.76 -23.13 -6.90
C ASP A 99 10.48 -21.65 -7.27
N SER A 100 10.32 -21.37 -8.56
CA SER A 100 10.06 -20.01 -9.04
C SER A 100 8.74 -19.43 -8.53
N ALA A 101 7.71 -20.25 -8.40
CA ALA A 101 6.40 -19.83 -7.91
C ALA A 101 6.45 -19.50 -6.41
N GLU A 102 7.18 -20.31 -5.65
CA GLU A 102 7.39 -20.11 -4.22
C GLU A 102 8.25 -18.88 -3.93
N ALA A 103 9.28 -18.62 -4.73
CA ALA A 103 10.06 -17.39 -4.65
C ALA A 103 9.17 -16.13 -4.85
N VAL A 104 8.24 -16.17 -5.79
CA VAL A 104 7.27 -15.08 -6.00
C VAL A 104 6.29 -14.97 -4.84
N ARG A 105 5.79 -16.08 -4.28
CA ARG A 105 4.91 -16.08 -3.11
C ARG A 105 5.61 -15.48 -1.89
N SER A 106 6.83 -15.91 -1.61
CA SER A 106 7.66 -15.42 -0.51
C SER A 106 7.96 -13.92 -0.64
N TYR A 107 8.29 -13.46 -1.84
CA TYR A 107 8.47 -12.03 -2.09
C TYR A 107 7.19 -11.22 -1.83
N LYS A 108 6.04 -11.72 -2.30
CA LYS A 108 4.75 -11.06 -2.06
C LYS A 108 4.34 -11.09 -0.58
N ALA A 109 4.73 -12.11 0.17
CA ALA A 109 4.47 -12.21 1.61
C ALA A 109 5.19 -11.12 2.42
N LEU A 110 6.27 -10.52 1.89
CA LEU A 110 6.93 -9.36 2.52
C LEU A 110 5.98 -8.18 2.74
N ALA A 111 4.91 -8.06 1.95
CA ALA A 111 3.89 -7.04 2.18
C ALA A 111 3.19 -7.19 3.54
N GLN A 112 3.06 -8.42 4.06
CA GLN A 112 2.50 -8.67 5.40
C GLN A 112 3.48 -8.23 6.49
N VAL A 113 4.77 -8.49 6.28
CA VAL A 113 5.83 -8.05 7.20
C VAL A 113 5.90 -6.52 7.25
N ASP A 114 5.86 -5.86 6.08
CA ASP A 114 5.83 -4.39 6.01
C ASP A 114 4.59 -3.81 6.71
N TRP A 115 3.42 -4.45 6.52
CA TRP A 115 2.21 -4.08 7.23
C TRP A 115 2.36 -4.20 8.75
N ALA A 116 2.90 -5.33 9.25
CA ALA A 116 3.11 -5.53 10.68
C ALA A 116 4.06 -4.47 11.27
N PHE A 117 5.14 -4.14 10.57
CA PHE A 117 6.05 -3.09 11.00
C PHE A 117 5.41 -1.69 10.99
N ARG A 118 4.54 -1.39 10.03
CA ARG A 118 3.81 -0.11 10.01
C ARG A 118 2.79 -0.04 11.14
N SER A 119 2.01 -1.10 11.36
CA SER A 119 1.03 -1.17 12.45
C SER A 119 1.72 -0.95 13.79
N MET A 120 2.82 -1.64 14.06
CA MET A 120 3.58 -1.45 15.28
C MET A 120 4.17 -0.05 15.43
N LYS A 121 4.74 0.53 14.35
CA LYS A 121 5.49 1.79 14.47
C LYS A 121 4.60 3.03 14.57
N THR A 122 3.55 3.13 13.77
CA THR A 122 2.90 4.43 13.54
C THR A 122 1.39 4.42 13.50
N ILE A 123 0.72 3.34 13.06
CA ILE A 123 -0.70 3.39 12.76
C ILE A 123 -1.55 3.00 13.96
N ASP A 124 -1.34 1.80 14.51
CA ASP A 124 -2.23 1.23 15.50
C ASP A 124 -1.60 1.19 16.91
N LEU A 125 -0.35 0.76 17.02
CA LEU A 125 0.27 0.42 18.31
C LEU A 125 1.28 1.46 18.81
N HIS A 126 1.67 2.43 18.00
CA HIS A 126 2.52 3.57 18.38
C HIS A 126 3.75 3.20 19.22
N ILE A 127 4.53 2.19 18.80
CA ILE A 127 5.76 1.79 19.52
C ILE A 127 6.74 2.96 19.69
N ARG A 128 6.64 3.98 18.87
CA ARG A 128 7.41 5.22 18.95
C ARG A 128 6.50 6.42 19.19
N PRO A 129 6.93 7.43 19.96
CA PRO A 129 8.23 7.54 20.66
C PRO A 129 8.32 6.61 21.87
N ILE A 130 9.54 6.07 22.14
CA ILE A 130 9.83 5.28 23.35
C ILE A 130 10.28 6.24 24.43
N HIS A 131 9.52 6.36 25.51
CA HIS A 131 9.80 7.25 26.63
C HIS A 131 10.56 6.55 27.78
N HIS A 132 10.90 5.28 27.63
CA HIS A 132 11.65 4.53 28.62
C HIS A 132 13.15 4.67 28.39
N HIS A 133 13.91 4.85 29.46
CA HIS A 133 15.37 4.99 29.42
C HIS A 133 16.13 3.73 29.88
N LEU A 134 15.48 2.84 30.66
CA LEU A 134 16.06 1.58 31.10
C LEU A 134 15.87 0.50 30.04
N ALA A 135 16.95 -0.24 29.74
CA ALA A 135 16.97 -1.25 28.69
C ALA A 135 15.86 -2.30 28.85
N ASP A 136 15.60 -2.78 30.05
CA ASP A 136 14.58 -3.80 30.31
C ASP A 136 13.15 -3.24 30.11
N ARG A 137 12.92 -1.98 30.46
CA ARG A 137 11.62 -1.34 30.17
C ARG A 137 11.42 -1.12 28.68
N VAL A 138 12.47 -0.78 27.93
CA VAL A 138 12.41 -0.69 26.47
C VAL A 138 12.10 -2.04 25.86
N ARG A 139 12.76 -3.12 26.30
CA ARG A 139 12.48 -4.49 25.83
C ARG A 139 11.05 -4.92 26.15
N ALA A 140 10.58 -4.67 27.37
CA ALA A 140 9.22 -4.98 27.77
C ALA A 140 8.18 -4.20 26.93
N HIS A 141 8.40 -2.91 26.67
CA HIS A 141 7.55 -2.10 25.81
C HIS A 141 7.48 -2.66 24.38
N ILE A 142 8.63 -3.00 23.79
CA ILE A 142 8.68 -3.60 22.45
C ILE A 142 7.96 -4.94 22.44
N PHE A 143 8.19 -5.80 23.46
CA PHE A 143 7.53 -7.09 23.59
C PHE A 143 6.00 -6.96 23.65
N LEU A 144 5.50 -6.03 24.46
CA LEU A 144 4.05 -5.77 24.55
C LEU A 144 3.47 -5.29 23.23
N CYS A 145 4.17 -4.45 22.48
CA CYS A 145 3.71 -4.02 21.16
C CYS A 145 3.70 -5.17 20.15
N VAL A 146 4.68 -6.07 20.20
CA VAL A 146 4.70 -7.27 19.34
C VAL A 146 3.55 -8.20 19.71
N LEU A 147 3.32 -8.42 21.00
CA LEU A 147 2.20 -9.23 21.49
C LEU A 147 0.85 -8.65 21.07
N ALA A 148 0.68 -7.33 21.20
CA ALA A 148 -0.53 -6.62 20.77
C ALA A 148 -0.76 -6.79 19.25
N CYS A 149 0.30 -6.68 18.43
CA CYS A 149 0.22 -6.93 16.99
C CYS A 149 -0.21 -8.37 16.68
N TYR A 150 0.30 -9.34 17.43
CA TYR A 150 -0.08 -10.76 17.30
C TYR A 150 -1.57 -10.96 17.63
N VAL A 151 -2.03 -10.41 18.75
CA VAL A 151 -3.44 -10.47 19.15
C VAL A 151 -4.33 -9.80 18.09
N GLU A 152 -3.96 -8.59 17.62
CA GLU A 152 -4.70 -7.88 16.59
C GLU A 152 -4.82 -8.72 15.30
N TRP A 153 -3.75 -9.40 14.90
CA TRP A 153 -3.77 -10.28 13.73
C TRP A 153 -4.80 -11.40 13.89
N HIS A 154 -4.83 -12.09 15.04
CA HIS A 154 -5.80 -13.15 15.32
C HIS A 154 -7.23 -12.62 15.36
N MET A 155 -7.45 -11.46 15.96
CA MET A 155 -8.76 -10.81 15.97
C MET A 155 -9.23 -10.46 14.55
N ARG A 156 -8.34 -9.94 13.71
CA ARG A 156 -8.64 -9.65 12.29
C ARG A 156 -9.03 -10.91 11.53
N GLU A 157 -8.36 -12.03 11.78
CA GLU A 157 -8.70 -13.30 11.15
C GLU A 157 -10.06 -13.83 11.64
N ALA A 158 -10.34 -13.74 12.92
CA ALA A 158 -11.64 -14.15 13.47
C ALA A 158 -12.79 -13.28 12.96
N TRP A 159 -12.57 -11.97 12.84
CA TRP A 159 -13.57 -11.02 12.34
C TRP A 159 -13.63 -10.88 10.83
N ARG A 160 -12.93 -11.72 10.06
CA ARG A 160 -12.81 -11.62 8.60
C ARG A 160 -14.16 -11.46 7.90
N GLU A 161 -15.17 -12.19 8.35
CA GLU A 161 -16.52 -12.14 7.79
C GLU A 161 -17.23 -10.78 7.99
N LEU A 162 -16.92 -10.06 9.09
CA LEU A 162 -17.48 -8.75 9.40
C LEU A 162 -16.70 -7.60 8.73
N LEU A 163 -15.53 -7.88 8.19
CA LEU A 163 -14.61 -6.88 7.66
C LEU A 163 -14.68 -6.80 6.14
N PHE A 164 -14.13 -5.71 5.57
CA PHE A 164 -13.85 -5.56 4.14
C PHE A 164 -12.77 -6.54 3.64
N ALA A 165 -12.65 -7.69 4.25
CA ALA A 165 -11.70 -8.74 3.89
C ALA A 165 -12.31 -9.71 2.87
N ASP A 166 -11.44 -10.31 2.05
CA ASP A 166 -11.82 -11.40 1.17
C ASP A 166 -11.76 -12.72 1.94
N GLU A 167 -12.88 -13.43 1.99
CA GLU A 167 -13.03 -14.69 2.71
C GLU A 167 -12.55 -15.91 1.91
N ASP A 168 -12.40 -15.77 0.58
CA ASP A 168 -11.96 -16.86 -0.28
C ASP A 168 -10.45 -17.12 -0.17
N LEU A 169 -10.04 -17.72 0.93
CA LEU A 169 -8.65 -18.07 1.19
C LEU A 169 -8.16 -19.19 0.26
N LYS A 170 -9.03 -20.12 -0.13
CA LYS A 170 -8.67 -21.25 -1.02
C LYS A 170 -8.27 -20.72 -2.39
N ARG A 171 -9.07 -19.84 -2.98
CA ARG A 171 -8.74 -19.19 -4.24
C ARG A 171 -7.42 -18.41 -4.15
N LYS A 172 -7.16 -17.75 -3.02
CA LYS A 172 -5.93 -17.00 -2.78
C LYS A 172 -4.70 -17.89 -2.72
N THR A 173 -4.81 -19.08 -2.12
CA THR A 173 -3.70 -20.03 -1.97
C THR A 173 -3.38 -20.75 -3.28
N HIS A 174 -4.39 -21.13 -4.06
CA HIS A 174 -4.23 -21.90 -5.31
C HIS A 174 -3.98 -21.03 -6.55
N ARG A 175 -4.06 -19.71 -6.43
CA ARG A 175 -3.86 -18.80 -7.54
C ARG A 175 -2.39 -18.81 -8.01
N ASP A 176 -2.20 -18.66 -9.35
CA ASP A 176 -0.89 -18.34 -9.91
C ASP A 176 -0.31 -17.10 -9.19
N PRO A 177 0.86 -17.23 -8.55
CA PRO A 177 1.47 -16.14 -7.80
C PRO A 177 1.91 -14.97 -8.70
N VAL A 178 2.11 -15.19 -10.00
CA VAL A 178 2.47 -14.14 -10.98
C VAL A 178 1.25 -13.37 -11.44
N ALA A 179 0.06 -13.99 -11.46
CA ALA A 179 -1.17 -13.33 -11.86
C ALA A 179 -1.53 -12.14 -10.95
N ALA A 180 -2.22 -11.14 -11.52
CA ALA A 180 -2.77 -10.03 -10.75
C ALA A 180 -3.77 -10.56 -9.71
N GLY A 181 -3.71 -9.98 -8.49
CA GLY A 181 -4.67 -10.31 -7.45
C GLY A 181 -6.05 -9.75 -7.78
N GLU A 182 -7.02 -10.63 -7.95
CA GLU A 182 -8.42 -10.25 -8.06
C GLU A 182 -9.14 -10.57 -6.75
N ARG A 183 -10.04 -9.70 -6.35
CA ARG A 183 -10.94 -9.98 -5.22
C ARG A 183 -12.04 -10.94 -5.67
N SER A 184 -12.56 -11.74 -4.74
CA SER A 184 -13.76 -12.54 -5.00
C SER A 184 -14.96 -11.65 -5.29
N ALA A 185 -15.98 -12.19 -5.97
CA ALA A 185 -17.23 -11.46 -6.23
C ALA A 185 -17.88 -10.98 -4.93
N ALA A 186 -17.91 -11.85 -3.91
CA ALA A 186 -18.42 -11.51 -2.58
C ALA A 186 -17.67 -10.35 -1.93
N ALA A 187 -16.33 -10.32 -2.03
CA ALA A 187 -15.54 -9.21 -1.50
C ALA A 187 -15.75 -7.90 -2.26
N LEU A 188 -15.98 -7.97 -3.58
CA LEU A 188 -16.36 -6.80 -4.38
C LEU A 188 -17.74 -6.27 -4.01
N GLU A 189 -18.68 -7.15 -3.77
CA GLU A 189 -20.03 -6.81 -3.34
C GLU A 189 -20.05 -6.14 -1.96
N LYS A 190 -19.29 -6.68 -0.99
CA LYS A 190 -19.08 -6.03 0.31
C LYS A 190 -18.56 -4.60 0.17
N VAL A 191 -17.62 -4.37 -0.73
CA VAL A 191 -17.07 -3.02 -0.96
C VAL A 191 -18.11 -2.09 -1.60
N ALA A 192 -18.88 -2.61 -2.56
CA ALA A 192 -19.87 -1.83 -3.28
C ALA A 192 -21.08 -1.45 -2.40
N ARG A 193 -21.63 -2.42 -1.69
CA ARG A 193 -22.84 -2.23 -0.85
C ARG A 193 -22.54 -1.69 0.54
N ARG A 194 -21.34 -1.93 1.05
CA ARG A 194 -20.94 -1.63 2.44
C ARG A 194 -21.80 -2.34 3.51
N THR A 195 -22.50 -3.37 3.10
CA THR A 195 -23.33 -4.21 3.97
C THR A 195 -23.02 -5.68 3.75
N LEU A 196 -23.21 -6.48 4.80
CA LEU A 196 -23.18 -7.93 4.74
C LEU A 196 -24.48 -8.48 4.12
N THR A 197 -24.53 -9.78 3.93
CA THR A 197 -25.73 -10.47 3.38
C THR A 197 -26.96 -10.36 4.28
N ASP A 198 -26.74 -10.19 5.58
CA ASP A 198 -27.79 -9.98 6.60
C ASP A 198 -28.22 -8.51 6.74
N GLY A 199 -27.67 -7.61 5.92
CA GLY A 199 -27.96 -6.17 5.96
C GLY A 199 -27.17 -5.39 6.99
N SER A 200 -26.38 -6.05 7.85
CA SER A 200 -25.51 -5.36 8.82
C SER A 200 -24.34 -4.64 8.13
N PRO A 201 -23.77 -3.57 8.71
CA PRO A 201 -22.69 -2.83 8.11
C PRO A 201 -21.40 -3.66 8.06
N VAL A 202 -20.60 -3.48 6.99
CA VAL A 202 -19.24 -4.00 6.89
C VAL A 202 -18.28 -3.02 7.57
N HIS A 203 -17.38 -3.54 8.38
CA HIS A 203 -16.48 -2.73 9.19
C HIS A 203 -15.03 -2.77 8.70
N SER A 204 -14.27 -1.72 9.01
CA SER A 204 -12.83 -1.84 9.23
C SER A 204 -12.60 -2.34 10.67
N VAL A 205 -11.42 -2.83 11.00
CA VAL A 205 -11.13 -3.20 12.39
C VAL A 205 -11.35 -2.02 13.33
N ARG A 206 -10.92 -0.84 12.92
CA ARG A 206 -11.09 0.38 13.72
C ARG A 206 -12.56 0.73 13.97
N THR A 207 -13.42 0.65 12.95
CA THR A 207 -14.86 0.93 13.12
C THR A 207 -15.55 -0.14 13.93
N LEU A 208 -15.14 -1.42 13.81
CA LEU A 208 -15.66 -2.50 14.64
C LEU A 208 -15.27 -2.33 16.12
N LEU A 209 -14.01 -1.99 16.40
CA LEU A 209 -13.58 -1.69 17.76
C LEU A 209 -14.30 -0.47 18.33
N HIS A 210 -14.57 0.55 17.52
CA HIS A 210 -15.35 1.70 17.95
C HIS A 210 -16.78 1.31 18.30
N GLU A 211 -17.42 0.47 17.49
CA GLU A 211 -18.76 -0.07 17.76
C GLU A 211 -18.76 -0.89 19.05
N LEU A 212 -17.77 -1.75 19.27
CA LEU A 212 -17.63 -2.54 20.50
C LEU A 212 -17.32 -1.67 21.73
N SER A 213 -16.66 -0.53 21.57
CA SER A 213 -16.34 0.38 22.67
C SER A 213 -17.55 1.07 23.30
N THR A 214 -18.72 0.98 22.65
CA THR A 214 -19.98 1.45 23.20
C THR A 214 -20.53 0.53 24.31
N ILE A 215 -19.98 -0.68 24.46
CA ILE A 215 -20.29 -1.60 25.55
C ILE A 215 -19.47 -1.17 26.76
N VAL A 216 -20.10 -0.51 27.68
CA VAL A 216 -19.49 0.09 28.88
C VAL A 216 -20.11 -0.43 30.16
N ARG A 217 -19.33 -0.42 31.24
CA ARG A 217 -19.82 -0.68 32.59
C ARG A 217 -19.84 0.63 33.32
N ASN A 218 -21.04 1.06 33.67
CA ASN A 218 -21.28 2.29 34.42
C ASN A 218 -21.50 1.97 35.88
N THR A 219 -20.88 2.76 36.76
CA THR A 219 -21.27 2.79 38.17
C THR A 219 -22.35 3.85 38.31
N CYS A 220 -23.55 3.43 38.63
CA CYS A 220 -24.71 4.31 38.83
C CYS A 220 -24.95 4.52 40.31
N GLU A 221 -25.34 5.72 40.68
CA GLU A 221 -25.74 6.07 42.04
C GLU A 221 -27.25 6.31 42.07
N ALA A 222 -27.94 5.54 42.90
CA ALA A 222 -29.36 5.77 43.09
C ALA A 222 -29.55 6.95 44.03
N HIS A 223 -30.22 7.99 43.55
CA HIS A 223 -30.62 9.15 44.36
C HIS A 223 -31.85 8.77 45.18
N ALA A 224 -31.64 8.05 46.27
CA ALA A 224 -32.68 7.81 47.24
C ALA A 224 -32.61 8.92 48.29
N GLY A 225 -33.66 9.70 48.41
CA GLY A 225 -33.73 10.85 49.33
C GLY A 225 -33.28 10.51 50.75
N GLN A 226 -32.45 11.37 51.29
CA GLN A 226 -32.01 11.57 52.69
C GLN A 226 -31.32 10.43 53.46
N THR A 227 -31.24 9.20 53.03
CA THR A 227 -30.55 8.14 53.77
C THR A 227 -29.82 7.20 52.85
N GLY A 228 -28.55 7.53 52.55
CA GLY A 228 -27.57 6.62 51.95
C GLY A 228 -27.67 6.46 50.42
N SER A 229 -26.63 6.92 49.69
CA SER A 229 -26.49 6.58 48.27
C SER A 229 -26.10 5.11 48.15
N SER A 230 -26.87 4.32 47.39
CA SER A 230 -26.48 2.98 47.01
C SER A 230 -25.91 3.02 45.59
N THR A 231 -24.67 2.54 45.43
CA THR A 231 -24.06 2.41 44.11
C THR A 231 -24.31 1.01 43.54
N PHE A 232 -24.68 0.93 42.27
CA PHE A 232 -24.83 -0.33 41.55
C PHE A 232 -24.14 -0.23 40.18
N GLN A 233 -23.74 -1.38 39.62
CA GLN A 233 -23.13 -1.42 38.32
C GLN A 233 -24.13 -1.84 37.24
N MET A 234 -24.14 -1.09 36.14
CA MET A 234 -24.95 -1.39 34.97
C MET A 234 -24.01 -1.52 33.72
N THR A 235 -24.09 -2.68 33.07
CA THR A 235 -23.32 -2.92 31.82
C THR A 235 -24.28 -2.77 30.65
N THR A 236 -23.81 -2.10 29.58
CA THR A 236 -24.58 -2.00 28.34
C THR A 236 -24.84 -3.40 27.77
N VAL A 237 -26.08 -3.67 27.40
CA VAL A 237 -26.45 -4.94 26.74
C VAL A 237 -26.01 -4.86 25.28
N PRO A 238 -25.13 -5.77 24.81
CA PRO A 238 -24.72 -5.79 23.43
C PRO A 238 -25.87 -6.08 22.48
N ASN A 239 -25.95 -5.36 21.37
CA ASN A 239 -26.86 -5.67 20.28
C ASN A 239 -26.45 -6.97 19.55
N PRO A 240 -27.31 -7.55 18.68
CA PRO A 240 -26.99 -8.81 17.99
C PRO A 240 -25.68 -8.78 17.18
N ALA A 241 -25.36 -7.65 16.51
CA ALA A 241 -24.13 -7.51 15.74
C ALA A 241 -22.90 -7.47 16.65
N GLN A 242 -22.98 -6.77 17.79
CA GLN A 242 -21.94 -6.74 18.81
C GLN A 242 -21.75 -8.10 19.46
N GLN A 243 -22.84 -8.84 19.75
CA GLN A 243 -22.78 -10.21 20.29
C GLN A 243 -22.05 -11.13 19.31
N ARG A 244 -22.38 -11.08 18.01
CA ARG A 244 -21.67 -11.83 16.96
C ARG A 244 -20.17 -11.51 16.95
N ALA A 245 -19.82 -10.22 16.98
CA ALA A 245 -18.43 -9.76 16.99
C ALA A 245 -17.66 -10.23 18.24
N LEU A 246 -18.31 -10.29 19.40
CA LEU A 246 -17.71 -10.80 20.65
C LEU A 246 -17.56 -12.33 20.65
N HIS A 247 -18.44 -13.04 19.95
CA HIS A 247 -18.41 -14.52 19.89
C HIS A 247 -17.30 -15.04 18.95
N LEU A 248 -17.07 -14.42 17.81
CA LEU A 248 -16.12 -14.87 16.81
C LEU A 248 -14.68 -15.08 17.34
N PRO A 249 -14.09 -14.18 18.15
CA PRO A 249 -12.76 -14.40 18.70
C PRO A 249 -12.67 -15.56 19.71
N GLN A 250 -13.78 -16.01 20.30
CA GLN A 250 -13.78 -17.12 21.24
C GLN A 250 -13.42 -18.47 20.57
N SER A 251 -13.52 -18.54 19.26
CA SER A 251 -13.12 -19.70 18.45
C SER A 251 -11.61 -19.76 18.16
N ILE A 252 -10.83 -18.75 18.54
CA ILE A 252 -9.39 -18.71 18.33
C ILE A 252 -8.73 -19.77 19.22
N ARG A 253 -8.10 -20.76 18.59
CA ARG A 253 -7.19 -21.70 19.28
C ARG A 253 -5.77 -21.16 19.09
N VAL A 254 -5.14 -20.79 20.17
CA VAL A 254 -3.74 -20.37 20.23
C VAL A 254 -2.86 -21.60 20.45
#